data_195fb50a245cb35c9099dd37d242281c
#
_entry.id   195fb50a245cb35c9099dd37d242281c
#
_cell.length_a   1.000
_cell.length_b   1.000
_cell.length_c   1.000
_cell.angle_alpha   90.00
_cell.angle_beta   90.00
_cell.angle_gamma   90.00
#
_symmetry.space_group_name_H-M   'P 1'
#
loop_
_entity.id
_entity.type
_entity.pdbx_description
1 polymer ?
#
loop_
_entity_poly.entity_id
_entity_poly.type
_entity_poly.pdbx_seq_one_letter_code
_entity_poly.pdbx_strand_id
1 'polypeptide(L)'
;MDHSLHSQYDYLIGVDGGGSGTRARIERSHGAEVAHGAAGPSALANGIENAWTAVRQAIASAFGAAGIAQPPLSRMAIGLGLAGAHNRQRAAMFVQQDPGFGVLALATDGCTTLLGAHGGRPGAIVAIGTGSIGEVRDAAGAHREVGGWGFPASDEGSGAWIGLRAINHAQRILDGRAVADVFGQAVIDFCGGDRDRLFDWLAQAGQVQYAQLAPLVLAHAAQPVADAILRDAGLEIAAIAAALDPGGALPLALCGGLAAPLRPYLPSVLAARVSEARADATIGALHLLRAKLGTPNDAPTKRDQT
;
A
#
# COMPACT_ATOMS: atom_id res chain seq x y z
N MET A 1 -16.27 -25.34 18.80
CA MET A 1 -17.21 -26.11 17.95
C MET A 1 -17.33 -25.36 16.64
N ASP A 2 -16.77 -25.78 15.67
CA ASP A 2 -17.03 -26.00 14.25
C ASP A 2 -15.69 -26.16 13.52
N HIS A 3 -15.11 -27.36 13.61
CA HIS A 3 -13.91 -27.76 12.86
C HIS A 3 -14.22 -28.09 11.38
N SER A 4 -15.48 -27.93 10.94
CA SER A 4 -15.95 -28.43 9.65
C SER A 4 -15.55 -27.57 8.46
N LEU A 5 -15.40 -26.25 8.61
CA LEU A 5 -15.05 -25.36 7.51
C LEU A 5 -13.56 -25.41 7.12
N HIS A 6 -12.66 -25.70 8.10
CA HIS A 6 -11.22 -25.87 7.82
C HIS A 6 -10.89 -27.12 6.99
N SER A 7 -11.77 -28.13 6.95
CA SER A 7 -11.55 -29.36 6.18
C SER A 7 -11.98 -29.24 4.71
N GLN A 8 -12.69 -28.17 4.34
CA GLN A 8 -13.23 -28.01 2.99
C GLN A 8 -12.15 -27.52 1.99
N TYR A 9 -11.18 -26.72 2.45
CA TYR A 9 -10.11 -26.16 1.61
C TYR A 9 -8.75 -26.69 2.05
N ASP A 10 -7.86 -26.99 1.08
CA ASP A 10 -6.49 -27.43 1.37
C ASP A 10 -5.62 -26.23 1.75
N TYR A 11 -5.86 -25.09 1.10
CA TYR A 11 -5.06 -23.87 1.27
C TYR A 11 -5.91 -22.61 1.37
N LEU A 12 -5.43 -21.69 2.20
CA LEU A 12 -5.88 -20.30 2.28
C LEU A 12 -4.81 -19.41 1.62
N ILE A 13 -5.24 -18.50 0.76
CA ILE A 13 -4.36 -17.64 -0.02
C ILE A 13 -4.68 -16.19 0.30
N GLY A 14 -3.65 -15.43 0.68
CA GLY A 14 -3.73 -13.98 0.84
C GLY A 14 -2.98 -13.31 -0.29
N VAL A 15 -3.64 -12.40 -1.00
CA VAL A 15 -3.06 -11.66 -2.13
C VAL A 15 -3.11 -10.16 -1.85
N ASP A 16 -1.99 -9.49 -2.14
CA ASP A 16 -1.85 -8.04 -2.17
C ASP A 16 -1.41 -7.64 -3.58
N GLY A 17 -2.20 -6.79 -4.24
CA GLY A 17 -1.95 -6.43 -5.63
C GLY A 17 -2.21 -4.98 -5.97
N GLY A 18 -1.23 -4.34 -6.57
CA GLY A 18 -1.25 -2.93 -6.92
C GLY A 18 -0.73 -2.62 -8.31
N GLY A 19 -0.41 -1.35 -8.52
CA GLY A 19 0.12 -0.85 -9.80
C GLY A 19 1.56 -1.25 -10.10
N SER A 20 2.34 -1.70 -9.09
CA SER A 20 3.74 -2.09 -9.24
C SER A 20 3.97 -3.60 -9.25
N GLY A 21 3.06 -4.39 -8.66
CA GLY A 21 3.22 -5.83 -8.56
C GLY A 21 2.11 -6.50 -7.77
N THR A 22 2.20 -7.84 -7.69
CA THR A 22 1.29 -8.72 -6.96
C THR A 22 2.10 -9.64 -6.07
N ARG A 23 1.67 -9.80 -4.82
CA ARG A 23 2.26 -10.74 -3.85
C ARG A 23 1.19 -11.73 -3.40
N ALA A 24 1.55 -13.00 -3.32
CA ALA A 24 0.70 -14.05 -2.77
C ALA A 24 1.40 -14.74 -1.60
N ARG A 25 0.64 -15.00 -0.56
CA ARG A 25 1.03 -15.86 0.57
C ARG A 25 0.09 -17.05 0.60
N ILE A 26 0.65 -18.24 0.76
CA ILE A 26 -0.11 -19.49 0.85
C ILE A 26 0.06 -20.04 2.26
N GLU A 27 -1.06 -20.40 2.88
CA GLU A 27 -1.11 -21.14 4.14
C GLU A 27 -1.94 -22.40 3.96
N ARG A 28 -1.62 -23.45 4.72
CA ARG A 28 -2.53 -24.58 4.86
C ARG A 28 -3.77 -24.17 5.64
N SER A 29 -4.87 -24.85 5.46
CA SER A 29 -6.13 -24.56 6.16
C SER A 29 -6.02 -24.46 7.68
N HIS A 30 -5.06 -25.17 8.27
CA HIS A 30 -4.75 -25.13 9.71
C HIS A 30 -3.76 -24.03 10.12
N GLY A 31 -3.42 -23.07 9.23
CA GLY A 31 -2.67 -21.86 9.52
C GLY A 31 -1.14 -21.96 9.34
N ALA A 32 -0.58 -23.12 8.95
CA ALA A 32 0.84 -23.21 8.66
C ALA A 32 1.18 -22.54 7.33
N GLU A 33 2.10 -21.58 7.37
CA GLU A 33 2.64 -20.93 6.17
C GLU A 33 3.36 -21.95 5.29
N VAL A 34 3.13 -21.87 3.98
CA VAL A 34 3.73 -22.78 3.00
C VAL A 34 4.74 -22.05 2.13
N ALA A 35 4.35 -20.94 1.50
CA ALA A 35 5.21 -20.22 0.56
C ALA A 35 4.69 -18.82 0.24
N HIS A 36 5.57 -18.06 -0.40
CA HIS A 36 5.30 -16.77 -1.01
C HIS A 36 5.58 -16.81 -2.51
N GLY A 37 4.83 -16.00 -3.26
CA GLY A 37 5.06 -15.79 -4.68
C GLY A 37 4.80 -14.35 -5.08
N ALA A 38 5.32 -13.98 -6.24
CA ALA A 38 5.17 -12.64 -6.79
C ALA A 38 4.92 -12.70 -8.30
N ALA A 39 4.26 -11.65 -8.81
CA ALA A 39 4.01 -11.45 -10.22
C ALA A 39 3.94 -9.97 -10.57
N GLY A 40 3.66 -9.64 -11.84
CA GLY A 40 3.43 -8.28 -12.32
C GLY A 40 2.21 -7.60 -11.68
N PRO A 41 1.90 -6.35 -12.13
CA PRO A 41 0.81 -5.54 -11.58
C PRO A 41 -0.57 -6.19 -11.73
N SER A 42 -1.43 -6.05 -10.69
CA SER A 42 -2.82 -6.51 -10.69
C SER A 42 -3.84 -5.43 -10.30
N ALA A 43 -3.49 -4.15 -10.44
CA ALA A 43 -4.44 -3.07 -10.25
C ALA A 43 -5.63 -3.23 -11.22
N LEU A 44 -6.88 -3.14 -10.71
CA LEU A 44 -8.10 -3.36 -11.52
C LEU A 44 -8.28 -2.33 -12.64
N ALA A 45 -7.60 -1.19 -12.54
CA ALA A 45 -7.57 -0.18 -13.60
C ALA A 45 -6.86 -0.65 -14.87
N ASN A 46 -5.94 -1.63 -14.76
CA ASN A 46 -5.17 -2.20 -15.88
C ASN A 46 -5.90 -3.32 -16.61
N GLY A 47 -7.15 -3.58 -16.27
CA GLY A 47 -8.00 -4.62 -16.85
C GLY A 47 -8.18 -5.85 -15.94
N ILE A 48 -9.38 -6.39 -15.94
CA ILE A 48 -9.78 -7.49 -15.05
C ILE A 48 -9.04 -8.79 -15.41
N GLU A 49 -8.89 -9.08 -16.68
CA GLU A 49 -8.18 -10.27 -17.17
C GLU A 49 -6.69 -10.22 -16.81
N ASN A 50 -6.05 -9.05 -16.94
CA ASN A 50 -4.65 -8.83 -16.54
C ASN A 50 -4.48 -9.02 -15.02
N ALA A 51 -5.41 -8.51 -14.22
CA ALA A 51 -5.39 -8.67 -12.77
C ALA A 51 -5.48 -10.15 -12.38
N TRP A 52 -6.41 -10.92 -12.95
CA TRP A 52 -6.51 -12.36 -12.71
C TRP A 52 -5.28 -13.13 -13.17
N THR A 53 -4.69 -12.74 -14.31
CA THR A 53 -3.45 -13.34 -14.80
C THR A 53 -2.31 -13.16 -13.82
N ALA A 54 -2.10 -11.93 -13.30
CA ALA A 54 -1.07 -11.64 -12.33
C ALA A 54 -1.31 -12.37 -10.99
N VAL A 55 -2.54 -12.39 -10.48
CA VAL A 55 -2.92 -13.15 -9.28
C VAL A 55 -2.58 -14.62 -9.41
N ARG A 56 -3.00 -15.25 -10.53
CA ARG A 56 -2.72 -16.67 -10.77
C ARG A 56 -1.23 -16.96 -10.93
N GLN A 57 -0.47 -16.07 -11.56
CA GLN A 57 0.99 -16.19 -11.68
C GLN A 57 1.68 -16.11 -10.31
N ALA A 58 1.27 -15.17 -9.43
CA ALA A 58 1.80 -15.07 -8.08
C ALA A 58 1.53 -16.34 -7.28
N ILE A 59 0.33 -16.92 -7.38
CA ILE A 59 -0.03 -18.18 -6.71
C ILE A 59 0.81 -19.35 -7.27
N ALA A 60 0.91 -19.48 -8.59
CA ALA A 60 1.70 -20.53 -9.23
C ALA A 60 3.19 -20.42 -8.85
N SER A 61 3.73 -19.20 -8.80
CA SER A 61 5.09 -18.92 -8.32
C SER A 61 5.31 -19.40 -6.88
N ALA A 62 4.33 -19.16 -5.99
CA ALA A 62 4.42 -19.62 -4.60
C ALA A 62 4.40 -21.16 -4.48
N PHE A 63 3.50 -21.86 -5.18
CA PHE A 63 3.47 -23.32 -5.19
C PHE A 63 4.74 -23.93 -5.81
N GLY A 64 5.26 -23.31 -6.89
CA GLY A 64 6.51 -23.70 -7.53
C GLY A 64 7.71 -23.56 -6.56
N ALA A 65 7.80 -22.46 -5.84
CA ALA A 65 8.86 -22.23 -4.84
C ALA A 65 8.81 -23.24 -3.70
N ALA A 66 7.63 -23.73 -3.33
CA ALA A 66 7.44 -24.76 -2.31
C ALA A 66 7.70 -26.19 -2.83
N GLY A 67 7.83 -26.40 -4.14
CA GLY A 67 7.90 -27.73 -4.73
C GLY A 67 6.61 -28.55 -4.60
N ILE A 68 5.45 -27.87 -4.46
CA ILE A 68 4.14 -28.49 -4.23
C ILE A 68 3.31 -28.34 -5.50
N ALA A 69 2.68 -29.43 -5.94
CA ALA A 69 1.71 -29.36 -7.04
C ALA A 69 0.51 -28.50 -6.62
N GLN A 70 0.15 -27.51 -7.46
CA GLN A 70 -0.99 -26.66 -7.18
C GLN A 70 -2.29 -27.49 -7.30
N PRO A 71 -3.15 -27.50 -6.26
CA PRO A 71 -4.43 -28.20 -6.32
C PRO A 71 -5.43 -27.45 -7.21
N PRO A 72 -6.60 -28.06 -7.54
CA PRO A 72 -7.68 -27.36 -8.20
C PRO A 72 -8.10 -26.11 -7.43
N LEU A 73 -8.47 -25.02 -8.15
CA LEU A 73 -8.86 -23.76 -7.55
C LEU A 73 -10.01 -23.91 -6.53
N SER A 74 -10.96 -24.81 -6.81
CA SER A 74 -12.09 -25.12 -5.91
C SER A 74 -11.67 -25.66 -4.54
N ARG A 75 -10.43 -26.16 -4.39
CA ARG A 75 -9.85 -26.61 -3.13
C ARG A 75 -9.07 -25.51 -2.40
N MET A 76 -9.09 -24.29 -2.94
CA MET A 76 -8.42 -23.12 -2.36
C MET A 76 -9.43 -22.02 -2.06
N ALA A 77 -9.27 -21.35 -0.93
CA ALA A 77 -9.98 -20.13 -0.60
C ALA A 77 -9.04 -18.93 -0.70
N ILE A 78 -9.51 -17.80 -1.25
CA ILE A 78 -8.66 -16.65 -1.56
C ILE A 78 -9.21 -15.35 -0.97
N GLY A 79 -8.36 -14.61 -0.26
CA GLY A 79 -8.56 -13.22 0.13
C GLY A 79 -7.67 -12.31 -0.70
N LEU A 80 -8.21 -11.21 -1.21
CA LEU A 80 -7.52 -10.28 -2.09
C LEU A 80 -7.68 -8.85 -1.60
N GLY A 81 -6.56 -8.12 -1.53
CA GLY A 81 -6.49 -6.69 -1.45
C GLY A 81 -5.98 -6.13 -2.77
N LEU A 82 -6.85 -5.48 -3.57
CA LEU A 82 -6.47 -5.02 -4.90
C LEU A 82 -6.68 -3.52 -5.07
N ALA A 83 -5.64 -2.84 -5.58
CA ALA A 83 -5.75 -1.44 -5.97
C ALA A 83 -6.86 -1.27 -7.04
N GLY A 84 -7.73 -0.28 -6.82
CA GLY A 84 -8.88 -0.02 -7.68
C GLY A 84 -10.15 -0.79 -7.31
N ALA A 85 -10.14 -1.62 -6.28
CA ALA A 85 -11.34 -2.31 -5.78
C ALA A 85 -12.38 -1.39 -5.12
N HIS A 86 -12.03 -0.12 -4.81
CA HIS A 86 -12.99 0.92 -4.42
C HIS A 86 -14.03 1.22 -5.53
N ASN A 87 -13.67 1.00 -6.79
CA ASN A 87 -14.62 1.09 -7.90
C ASN A 87 -15.52 -0.15 -7.89
N ARG A 88 -16.77 0.03 -7.45
CA ARG A 88 -17.75 -1.06 -7.28
C ARG A 88 -17.99 -1.85 -8.56
N GLN A 89 -18.01 -1.19 -9.74
CA GLN A 89 -18.23 -1.86 -11.01
C GLN A 89 -17.06 -2.78 -11.36
N ARG A 90 -15.81 -2.28 -11.22
CA ARG A 90 -14.61 -3.09 -11.46
C ARG A 90 -14.50 -4.25 -10.48
N ALA A 91 -14.78 -4.00 -9.21
CA ALA A 91 -14.80 -5.04 -8.17
C ALA A 91 -15.82 -6.13 -8.48
N ALA A 92 -17.04 -5.75 -8.89
CA ALA A 92 -18.08 -6.71 -9.28
C ALA A 92 -17.67 -7.54 -10.53
N MET A 93 -17.10 -6.89 -11.56
CA MET A 93 -16.59 -7.58 -12.75
C MET A 93 -15.46 -8.57 -12.41
N PHE A 94 -14.55 -8.17 -11.48
CA PHE A 94 -13.47 -9.04 -11.03
C PHE A 94 -14.02 -10.29 -10.32
N VAL A 95 -14.97 -10.12 -9.41
CA VAL A 95 -15.61 -11.24 -8.70
C VAL A 95 -16.42 -12.11 -9.65
N GLN A 96 -17.12 -11.53 -10.63
CA GLN A 96 -17.90 -12.29 -11.62
C GLN A 96 -17.01 -13.17 -12.52
N GLN A 97 -15.76 -12.74 -12.76
CA GLN A 97 -14.78 -13.49 -13.54
C GLN A 97 -13.87 -14.39 -12.69
N ASP A 98 -14.32 -14.76 -11.48
CA ASP A 98 -13.61 -15.72 -10.62
C ASP A 98 -13.32 -17.01 -11.42
N PRO A 99 -12.04 -17.42 -11.53
CA PRO A 99 -11.66 -18.62 -12.25
C PRO A 99 -12.06 -19.93 -11.57
N GLY A 100 -12.78 -19.89 -10.46
CA GLY A 100 -13.35 -21.05 -9.76
C GLY A 100 -12.71 -21.35 -8.40
N PHE A 101 -12.31 -20.32 -7.64
CA PHE A 101 -11.93 -20.52 -6.25
C PHE A 101 -13.13 -20.98 -5.40
N GLY A 102 -12.86 -21.83 -4.40
CA GLY A 102 -13.93 -22.32 -3.52
C GLY A 102 -14.60 -21.21 -2.70
N VAL A 103 -13.82 -20.22 -2.25
CA VAL A 103 -14.29 -18.95 -1.65
C VAL A 103 -13.37 -17.83 -2.09
N LEU A 104 -13.96 -16.67 -2.38
CA LEU A 104 -13.26 -15.44 -2.71
C LEU A 104 -13.74 -14.30 -1.79
N ALA A 105 -12.79 -13.59 -1.15
CA ALA A 105 -13.02 -12.33 -0.45
C ALA A 105 -12.18 -11.24 -1.11
N LEU A 106 -12.80 -10.11 -1.48
CA LEU A 106 -12.14 -8.98 -2.12
C LEU A 106 -12.35 -7.71 -1.30
N ALA A 107 -11.28 -6.95 -1.11
CA ALA A 107 -11.29 -5.59 -0.56
C ALA A 107 -10.29 -4.70 -1.30
N THR A 108 -10.17 -3.44 -0.90
CA THR A 108 -9.08 -2.56 -1.35
C THR A 108 -7.74 -3.04 -0.77
N ASP A 109 -6.65 -2.70 -1.44
CA ASP A 109 -5.27 -2.89 -0.96
C ASP A 109 -5.02 -2.16 0.37
N GLY A 110 -5.59 -0.96 0.55
CA GLY A 110 -5.55 -0.24 1.81
C GLY A 110 -6.26 -0.98 2.94
N CYS A 111 -7.47 -1.52 2.70
CA CYS A 111 -8.21 -2.31 3.69
C CYS A 111 -7.41 -3.54 4.16
N THR A 112 -6.78 -4.28 3.25
CA THR A 112 -5.94 -5.43 3.64
C THR A 112 -4.65 -5.00 4.32
N THR A 113 -4.06 -3.86 3.94
CA THR A 113 -2.93 -3.25 4.66
C THR A 113 -3.33 -2.93 6.11
N LEU A 114 -4.49 -2.30 6.32
CA LEU A 114 -5.03 -2.00 7.65
C LEU A 114 -5.24 -3.26 8.50
N LEU A 115 -5.87 -4.28 7.91
CA LEU A 115 -6.10 -5.56 8.60
C LEU A 115 -4.78 -6.26 8.98
N GLY A 116 -3.78 -6.23 8.11
CA GLY A 116 -2.45 -6.78 8.38
C GLY A 116 -1.72 -6.00 9.47
N ALA A 117 -1.71 -4.67 9.37
CA ALA A 117 -1.03 -3.79 10.32
C ALA A 117 -1.52 -3.97 11.76
N HIS A 118 -2.80 -4.26 11.95
CA HIS A 118 -3.41 -4.39 13.28
C HIS A 118 -3.87 -5.83 13.62
N GLY A 119 -3.54 -6.83 12.79
CA GLY A 119 -3.93 -8.23 13.04
C GLY A 119 -5.44 -8.43 13.07
N GLY A 120 -6.16 -7.74 12.17
CA GLY A 120 -7.62 -7.78 12.10
C GLY A 120 -8.36 -7.00 13.20
N ARG A 121 -7.64 -6.31 14.11
CA ARG A 121 -8.21 -5.50 15.20
C ARG A 121 -8.49 -4.06 14.75
N PRO A 122 -9.27 -3.28 15.51
CA PRO A 122 -9.43 -1.85 15.30
C PRO A 122 -8.08 -1.10 15.29
N GLY A 123 -7.96 -0.11 14.41
CA GLY A 123 -6.74 0.69 14.26
C GLY A 123 -6.82 1.61 13.05
N ALA A 124 -5.80 2.41 12.86
CA ALA A 124 -5.64 3.32 11.73
C ALA A 124 -4.29 3.10 11.05
N ILE A 125 -4.24 3.34 9.75
CA ILE A 125 -3.00 3.41 8.98
C ILE A 125 -2.95 4.70 8.17
N VAL A 126 -1.73 5.17 7.90
CA VAL A 126 -1.46 6.06 6.76
C VAL A 126 -0.49 5.33 5.85
N ALA A 127 -0.95 4.99 4.65
CA ALA A 127 -0.13 4.35 3.63
C ALA A 127 0.51 5.44 2.74
N ILE A 128 1.85 5.42 2.63
CA ILE A 128 2.65 6.45 1.99
C ILE A 128 3.60 5.78 1.00
N GLY A 129 3.32 5.96 -0.28
CA GLY A 129 4.11 5.43 -1.40
C GLY A 129 4.16 6.44 -2.53
N THR A 130 3.84 6.02 -3.75
CA THR A 130 3.65 6.90 -4.91
C THR A 130 2.54 7.92 -4.63
N GLY A 131 1.40 7.48 -4.07
CA GLY A 131 0.33 8.29 -3.49
C GLY A 131 0.28 8.13 -1.98
N SER A 132 -0.76 8.71 -1.33
CA SER A 132 -1.03 8.54 0.09
C SER A 132 -2.53 8.41 0.36
N ILE A 133 -2.85 7.57 1.36
CA ILE A 133 -4.22 7.38 1.85
C ILE A 133 -4.17 7.02 3.33
N GLY A 134 -5.14 7.51 4.07
CA GLY A 134 -5.41 7.08 5.42
C GLY A 134 -6.62 6.17 5.49
N GLU A 135 -6.54 5.09 6.27
CA GLU A 135 -7.66 4.19 6.52
C GLU A 135 -7.80 3.90 8.02
N VAL A 136 -9.03 3.79 8.49
CA VAL A 136 -9.34 3.45 9.87
C VAL A 136 -10.47 2.44 9.95
N ARG A 137 -10.35 1.50 10.88
CA ARG A 137 -11.43 0.62 11.30
C ARG A 137 -11.64 0.77 12.79
N ASP A 138 -12.84 1.15 13.19
CA ASP A 138 -13.17 1.34 14.60
C ASP A 138 -13.58 0.02 15.31
N ALA A 139 -13.89 0.12 16.61
CA ALA A 139 -14.29 -1.02 17.42
C ALA A 139 -15.66 -1.62 17.01
N ALA A 140 -16.51 -0.83 16.34
CA ALA A 140 -17.78 -1.30 15.79
C ALA A 140 -17.59 -1.98 14.41
N GLY A 141 -16.36 -1.95 13.85
CA GLY A 141 -16.04 -2.50 12.55
C GLY A 141 -16.32 -1.54 11.39
N ALA A 142 -16.74 -0.29 11.67
CA ALA A 142 -16.93 0.70 10.62
C ALA A 142 -15.58 1.09 10.02
N HIS A 143 -15.53 1.15 8.69
CA HIS A 143 -14.36 1.49 7.91
C HIS A 143 -14.53 2.87 7.26
N ARG A 144 -13.48 3.68 7.30
CA ARG A 144 -13.46 5.03 6.72
C ARG A 144 -12.08 5.33 6.15
N GLU A 145 -12.08 6.08 5.05
CA GLU A 145 -10.90 6.55 4.33
C GLU A 145 -10.76 8.08 4.47
N VAL A 146 -9.52 8.57 4.42
CA VAL A 146 -9.16 10.00 4.41
C VAL A 146 -8.06 10.22 3.38
N GLY A 147 -8.20 11.22 2.53
CA GLY A 147 -7.28 11.45 1.40
C GLY A 147 -7.51 10.45 0.26
N GLY A 148 -6.47 10.15 -0.52
CA GLY A 148 -6.55 9.18 -1.61
C GLY A 148 -7.38 9.62 -2.82
N TRP A 149 -7.64 10.93 -2.98
CA TRP A 149 -8.38 11.47 -4.14
C TRP A 149 -7.57 11.45 -5.43
N GLY A 150 -6.27 11.18 -5.32
CA GLY A 150 -5.35 11.06 -6.44
C GLY A 150 -4.58 12.34 -6.76
N PHE A 151 -3.40 12.14 -7.33
CA PHE A 151 -2.49 13.20 -7.77
C PHE A 151 -3.02 13.89 -9.04
N PRO A 152 -2.87 15.22 -9.21
CA PRO A 152 -2.17 16.16 -8.31
C PRO A 152 -3.08 16.83 -7.26
N ALA A 153 -4.36 16.49 -7.20
CA ALA A 153 -5.34 17.17 -6.35
C ALA A 153 -5.26 16.75 -4.87
N SER A 154 -4.69 15.57 -4.60
CA SER A 154 -4.51 14.99 -3.28
C SER A 154 -3.16 14.24 -3.22
N ASP A 155 -3.11 13.16 -2.44
CA ASP A 155 -1.89 12.38 -2.17
C ASP A 155 -0.85 13.16 -1.36
N GLU A 156 -1.30 14.01 -0.45
CA GLU A 156 -0.48 14.87 0.40
C GLU A 156 0.53 14.04 1.21
N GLY A 157 1.78 14.50 1.25
CA GLY A 157 2.88 13.80 1.91
C GLY A 157 3.43 12.59 1.16
N SER A 158 2.86 12.22 0.00
CA SER A 158 3.33 11.12 -0.83
C SER A 158 4.60 11.42 -1.62
N GLY A 159 5.16 10.41 -2.29
CA GLY A 159 6.29 10.57 -3.20
C GLY A 159 5.99 11.52 -4.35
N ALA A 160 4.80 11.44 -4.95
CA ALA A 160 4.40 12.34 -6.03
C ALA A 160 4.23 13.79 -5.54
N TRP A 161 3.65 13.98 -4.37
CA TRP A 161 3.50 15.28 -3.74
C TRP A 161 4.86 15.91 -3.38
N ILE A 162 5.80 15.13 -2.83
CA ILE A 162 7.17 15.55 -2.55
C ILE A 162 7.88 15.94 -3.85
N GLY A 163 7.76 15.11 -4.89
CA GLY A 163 8.37 15.36 -6.20
C GLY A 163 7.82 16.61 -6.89
N LEU A 164 6.52 16.87 -6.78
CA LEU A 164 5.92 18.09 -7.33
C LEU A 164 6.52 19.36 -6.68
N ARG A 165 6.78 19.35 -5.37
CA ARG A 165 7.42 20.48 -4.68
C ARG A 165 8.89 20.64 -5.05
N ALA A 166 9.59 19.54 -5.27
CA ALA A 166 10.96 19.58 -5.80
C ALA A 166 11.01 20.23 -7.20
N ILE A 167 10.10 19.85 -8.09
CA ILE A 167 9.96 20.49 -9.42
C ILE A 167 9.61 21.97 -9.30
N ASN A 168 8.70 22.34 -8.39
CA ASN A 168 8.37 23.75 -8.17
C ASN A 168 9.57 24.58 -7.73
N HIS A 169 10.48 24.02 -6.94
CA HIS A 169 11.73 24.67 -6.56
C HIS A 169 12.67 24.81 -7.77
N ALA A 170 12.87 23.75 -8.54
CA ALA A 170 13.70 23.76 -9.75
C ALA A 170 13.23 24.82 -10.77
N GLN A 171 11.92 24.91 -11.02
CA GLN A 171 11.34 25.94 -11.89
C GLN A 171 11.64 27.36 -11.40
N ARG A 172 11.55 27.61 -10.07
CA ARG A 172 11.85 28.95 -9.51
C ARG A 172 13.31 29.34 -9.70
N ILE A 173 14.23 28.36 -9.63
CA ILE A 173 15.65 28.60 -9.92
C ILE A 173 15.84 28.97 -11.40
N LEU A 174 15.29 28.17 -12.32
CA LEU A 174 15.38 28.42 -13.76
C LEU A 174 14.76 29.76 -14.21
N ASP A 175 13.74 30.22 -13.48
CA ASP A 175 13.10 31.52 -13.70
C ASP A 175 13.82 32.70 -13.01
N GLY A 176 14.87 32.44 -12.21
CA GLY A 176 15.53 33.47 -11.39
C GLY A 176 14.72 33.95 -10.19
N ARG A 177 13.65 33.23 -9.79
CA ARG A 177 12.78 33.54 -8.63
C ARG A 177 13.29 32.92 -7.31
N ALA A 178 14.29 32.03 -7.39
CA ALA A 178 15.00 31.45 -6.26
C ALA A 178 16.48 31.40 -6.53
N VAL A 179 17.29 31.45 -5.47
CA VAL A 179 18.74 31.27 -5.56
C VAL A 179 19.03 29.81 -5.89
N ALA A 180 19.94 29.59 -6.83
CA ALA A 180 20.40 28.23 -7.17
C ALA A 180 21.10 27.59 -5.97
N ASP A 181 20.73 26.34 -5.67
CA ASP A 181 21.33 25.51 -4.64
C ASP A 181 21.61 24.10 -5.16
N VAL A 182 22.34 23.32 -4.37
CA VAL A 182 22.77 21.96 -4.77
C VAL A 182 21.58 21.03 -4.98
N PHE A 183 20.53 21.17 -4.16
CA PHE A 183 19.32 20.36 -4.29
C PHE A 183 18.55 20.70 -5.57
N GLY A 184 18.30 21.99 -5.81
CA GLY A 184 17.60 22.43 -7.01
C GLY A 184 18.33 22.07 -8.29
N GLN A 185 19.69 22.16 -8.30
CA GLN A 185 20.48 21.71 -9.44
C GLN A 185 20.32 20.19 -9.66
N ALA A 186 20.35 19.38 -8.61
CA ALA A 186 20.14 17.93 -8.71
C ALA A 186 18.78 17.58 -9.29
N VAL A 187 17.72 18.34 -8.96
CA VAL A 187 16.38 18.17 -9.54
C VAL A 187 16.35 18.56 -11.02
N ILE A 188 17.03 19.69 -11.39
CA ILE A 188 17.18 20.12 -12.79
C ILE A 188 17.89 19.04 -13.60
N ASP A 189 19.00 18.52 -13.10
CA ASP A 189 19.81 17.48 -13.76
C ASP A 189 19.02 16.18 -13.95
N PHE A 190 18.23 15.78 -12.95
CA PHE A 190 17.33 14.63 -13.03
C PHE A 190 16.32 14.78 -14.18
N CYS A 191 15.87 16.00 -14.47
CA CYS A 191 14.91 16.30 -15.53
C CYS A 191 15.55 16.62 -16.88
N GLY A 192 16.89 16.45 -17.01
CA GLY A 192 17.63 16.63 -18.28
C GLY A 192 18.59 17.82 -18.34
N GLY A 193 18.67 18.64 -17.28
CA GLY A 193 19.75 19.62 -17.08
C GLY A 193 19.43 21.05 -17.46
N ASP A 194 18.35 21.31 -18.19
CA ASP A 194 17.99 22.67 -18.63
C ASP A 194 16.45 22.88 -18.66
N ARG A 195 16.06 24.12 -19.01
CA ARG A 195 14.63 24.52 -19.06
C ARG A 195 13.85 23.75 -20.11
N ASP A 196 14.39 23.53 -21.29
CA ASP A 196 13.67 22.91 -22.39
C ASP A 196 13.44 21.43 -22.10
N ARG A 197 14.45 20.77 -21.57
CA ARG A 197 14.34 19.36 -21.11
C ARG A 197 13.35 19.19 -19.97
N LEU A 198 13.32 20.14 -19.04
CA LEU A 198 12.32 20.13 -17.98
C LEU A 198 10.89 20.26 -18.56
N PHE A 199 10.65 21.10 -19.58
CA PHE A 199 9.37 21.16 -20.27
C PHE A 199 9.00 19.84 -20.93
N ASP A 200 9.94 19.17 -21.60
CA ASP A 200 9.73 17.86 -22.22
C ASP A 200 9.37 16.80 -21.14
N TRP A 201 10.06 16.83 -20.00
CA TRP A 201 9.80 15.95 -18.88
C TRP A 201 8.41 16.19 -18.30
N LEU A 202 8.00 17.44 -18.06
CA LEU A 202 6.70 17.83 -17.52
C LEU A 202 5.54 17.41 -18.44
N ALA A 203 5.74 17.47 -19.77
CA ALA A 203 4.72 17.09 -20.74
C ALA A 203 4.37 15.58 -20.68
N GLN A 204 5.27 14.74 -20.16
CA GLN A 204 5.11 13.29 -20.09
C GLN A 204 4.96 12.76 -18.67
N ALA A 205 5.27 13.60 -17.65
CA ALA A 205 5.31 13.17 -16.26
C ALA A 205 3.91 12.98 -15.69
N GLY A 206 3.62 11.76 -15.23
CA GLY A 206 2.49 11.44 -14.39
C GLY A 206 2.90 11.23 -12.93
N GLN A 207 1.98 10.74 -12.13
CA GLN A 207 2.17 10.51 -10.70
C GLN A 207 3.46 9.72 -10.38
N VAL A 208 3.73 8.67 -11.14
CA VAL A 208 4.89 7.79 -10.93
C VAL A 208 6.20 8.53 -11.16
N GLN A 209 6.29 9.34 -12.23
CA GLN A 209 7.50 10.12 -12.55
C GLN A 209 7.78 11.16 -11.46
N TYR A 210 6.75 11.87 -10.98
CA TYR A 210 6.94 12.77 -9.84
C TYR A 210 7.42 12.03 -8.59
N ALA A 211 6.87 10.85 -8.28
CA ALA A 211 7.27 10.06 -7.11
C ALA A 211 8.73 9.58 -7.17
N GLN A 212 9.30 9.42 -8.36
CA GLN A 212 10.73 9.07 -8.55
C GLN A 212 11.70 10.14 -8.03
N LEU A 213 11.21 11.37 -7.80
CA LEU A 213 12.01 12.45 -7.19
C LEU A 213 12.10 12.35 -5.65
N ALA A 214 11.21 11.62 -4.99
CA ALA A 214 11.23 11.54 -3.53
C ALA A 214 12.56 10.99 -2.96
N PRO A 215 13.20 9.95 -3.52
CA PRO A 215 14.53 9.54 -3.08
C PRO A 215 15.59 10.63 -3.22
N LEU A 216 15.51 11.46 -4.26
CA LEU A 216 16.43 12.59 -4.46
C LEU A 216 16.23 13.66 -3.37
N VAL A 217 14.99 14.00 -3.02
CA VAL A 217 14.69 14.93 -1.92
C VAL A 217 15.23 14.39 -0.60
N LEU A 218 15.01 13.10 -0.31
CA LEU A 218 15.55 12.44 0.89
C LEU A 218 17.08 12.44 0.94
N ALA A 219 17.74 12.21 -0.20
CA ALA A 219 19.21 12.27 -0.30
C ALA A 219 19.78 13.68 -0.02
N HIS A 220 18.99 14.72 -0.25
CA HIS A 220 19.36 16.12 -0.02
C HIS A 220 18.72 16.71 1.25
N ALA A 221 18.29 15.90 2.21
CA ALA A 221 17.60 16.32 3.41
C ALA A 221 18.37 17.33 4.29
N ALA A 222 19.69 17.43 4.13
CA ALA A 222 20.51 18.47 4.79
C ALA A 222 20.36 19.86 4.15
N GLN A 223 19.76 19.97 2.98
CA GLN A 223 19.50 21.25 2.31
C GLN A 223 18.20 21.87 2.81
N PRO A 224 18.17 23.19 3.07
CA PRO A 224 17.01 23.82 3.73
C PRO A 224 15.69 23.60 3.00
N VAL A 225 15.68 23.65 1.67
CA VAL A 225 14.45 23.48 0.87
C VAL A 225 13.98 22.03 0.89
N ALA A 226 14.90 21.06 0.78
CA ALA A 226 14.55 19.65 0.85
C ALA A 226 14.03 19.26 2.26
N ASP A 227 14.69 19.75 3.34
CA ASP A 227 14.20 19.56 4.73
C ASP A 227 12.80 20.14 4.91
N ALA A 228 12.54 21.35 4.41
CA ALA A 228 11.23 21.98 4.46
C ALA A 228 10.15 21.13 3.76
N ILE A 229 10.43 20.62 2.55
CA ILE A 229 9.51 19.73 1.82
C ILE A 229 9.19 18.47 2.63
N LEU A 230 10.20 17.86 3.26
CA LEU A 230 10.02 16.64 4.05
C LEU A 230 9.24 16.92 5.36
N ARG A 231 9.48 18.05 6.01
CA ARG A 231 8.68 18.48 7.19
C ARG A 231 7.24 18.76 6.84
N ASP A 232 7.00 19.45 5.72
CA ASP A 232 5.65 19.69 5.23
C ASP A 232 4.94 18.36 4.93
N ALA A 233 5.64 17.39 4.31
CA ALA A 233 5.09 16.04 4.12
C ALA A 233 4.71 15.38 5.45
N GLY A 234 5.54 15.54 6.49
CA GLY A 234 5.23 15.05 7.84
C GLY A 234 4.00 15.70 8.46
N LEU A 235 3.76 16.99 8.21
CA LEU A 235 2.57 17.71 8.66
C LEU A 235 1.31 17.22 7.95
N GLU A 236 1.37 16.97 6.65
CA GLU A 236 0.24 16.43 5.88
C GLU A 236 -0.13 15.02 6.36
N ILE A 237 0.87 14.16 6.61
CA ILE A 237 0.65 12.83 7.21
C ILE A 237 -0.05 12.96 8.57
N ALA A 238 0.36 13.94 9.37
CA ALA A 238 -0.25 14.18 10.67
C ALA A 238 -1.71 14.67 10.55
N ALA A 239 -2.02 15.49 9.55
CA ALA A 239 -3.38 15.95 9.28
C ALA A 239 -4.29 14.78 8.87
N ILE A 240 -3.82 13.88 7.99
CA ILE A 240 -4.54 12.65 7.63
C ILE A 240 -4.80 11.80 8.89
N ALA A 241 -3.76 11.56 9.71
CA ALA A 241 -3.88 10.76 10.93
C ALA A 241 -4.86 11.36 11.95
N ALA A 242 -4.85 12.68 12.13
CA ALA A 242 -5.78 13.40 13.01
C ALA A 242 -7.23 13.31 12.50
N ALA A 243 -7.43 13.37 11.19
CA ALA A 243 -8.76 13.22 10.59
C ALA A 243 -9.30 11.78 10.71
N LEU A 244 -8.42 10.77 10.67
CA LEU A 244 -8.79 9.36 10.87
C LEU A 244 -9.28 9.08 12.30
N ASP A 245 -8.56 9.60 13.28
CA ASP A 245 -8.83 9.36 14.70
C ASP A 245 -8.59 10.65 15.51
N PRO A 246 -9.59 11.56 15.53
CA PRO A 246 -9.48 12.83 16.22
C PRO A 246 -9.21 12.70 17.73
N GLY A 247 -9.68 11.61 18.34
CA GLY A 247 -9.46 11.33 19.76
C GLY A 247 -8.08 10.74 20.08
N GLY A 248 -7.32 10.29 19.07
CA GLY A 248 -6.01 9.69 19.25
C GLY A 248 -6.01 8.34 19.99
N ALA A 249 -7.16 7.66 20.06
CA ALA A 249 -7.34 6.47 20.90
C ALA A 249 -6.96 5.16 20.18
N LEU A 250 -6.96 5.15 18.85
CA LEU A 250 -6.66 3.96 18.07
C LEU A 250 -5.14 3.82 17.85
N PRO A 251 -4.60 2.58 17.82
CA PRO A 251 -3.24 2.36 17.34
C PRO A 251 -3.11 2.83 15.89
N LEU A 252 -2.00 3.48 15.58
CA LEU A 252 -1.70 4.01 14.24
C LEU A 252 -0.43 3.35 13.71
N ALA A 253 -0.46 2.86 12.49
CA ALA A 253 0.73 2.40 11.79
C ALA A 253 0.96 3.21 10.51
N LEU A 254 2.23 3.49 10.18
CA LEU A 254 2.60 3.98 8.87
C LEU A 254 2.98 2.81 7.98
N CYS A 255 2.48 2.80 6.76
CA CYS A 255 2.69 1.74 5.77
C CYS A 255 3.22 2.31 4.46
N GLY A 256 3.77 1.46 3.61
CA GLY A 256 4.32 1.86 2.30
C GLY A 256 5.79 2.23 2.33
N GLY A 257 6.36 2.42 1.14
CA GLY A 257 7.82 2.58 0.96
C GLY A 257 8.40 3.86 1.57
N LEU A 258 7.59 4.88 1.79
CA LEU A 258 8.02 6.14 2.40
C LEU A 258 7.73 6.24 3.91
N ALA A 259 7.09 5.24 4.52
CA ALA A 259 6.77 5.23 5.95
C ALA A 259 8.02 5.40 6.83
N ALA A 260 9.04 4.58 6.64
CA ALA A 260 10.28 4.65 7.40
C ALA A 260 11.11 5.91 7.10
N PRO A 261 11.36 6.29 5.83
CA PRO A 261 12.07 7.51 5.50
C PRO A 261 11.45 8.80 6.03
N LEU A 262 10.12 8.89 6.12
CA LEU A 262 9.42 10.10 6.59
C LEU A 262 9.20 10.15 8.10
N ARG A 263 9.41 9.05 8.82
CA ARG A 263 9.24 9.00 10.28
C ARG A 263 10.01 10.11 11.05
N PRO A 264 11.26 10.47 10.69
CA PRO A 264 11.99 11.56 11.37
C PRO A 264 11.37 12.95 11.20
N TYR A 265 10.51 13.14 10.19
CA TYR A 265 9.89 14.43 9.86
C TYR A 265 8.48 14.59 10.44
N LEU A 266 7.96 13.56 11.10
CA LEU A 266 6.66 13.64 11.77
C LEU A 266 6.71 14.58 12.97
N PRO A 267 5.63 15.32 13.26
CA PRO A 267 5.47 16.00 14.56
C PRO A 267 5.64 14.99 15.71
N SER A 268 6.31 15.42 16.78
CA SER A 268 6.66 14.56 17.92
C SER A 268 5.46 13.84 18.54
N VAL A 269 4.32 14.52 18.63
CA VAL A 269 3.05 13.94 19.12
C VAL A 269 2.61 12.75 18.27
N LEU A 270 2.69 12.87 16.95
CA LEU A 270 2.35 11.78 16.05
C LEU A 270 3.39 10.67 16.11
N ALA A 271 4.68 11.03 16.07
CA ALA A 271 5.79 10.07 16.10
C ALA A 271 5.74 9.14 17.32
N ALA A 272 5.33 9.67 18.48
CA ALA A 272 5.17 8.91 19.72
C ALA A 272 3.99 7.92 19.68
N ARG A 273 3.00 8.17 18.82
CA ARG A 273 1.80 7.35 18.66
C ARG A 273 1.97 6.23 17.61
N VAL A 274 2.90 6.40 16.67
CA VAL A 274 3.12 5.43 15.59
C VAL A 274 3.70 4.14 16.14
N SER A 275 2.97 3.04 15.93
CA SER A 275 3.42 1.67 16.19
C SER A 275 3.86 0.98 14.89
N GLU A 276 4.65 -0.08 15.01
CA GLU A 276 4.99 -0.92 13.87
C GLU A 276 3.78 -1.76 13.42
N ALA A 277 3.64 -1.93 12.12
CA ALA A 277 2.67 -2.86 11.57
C ALA A 277 3.01 -4.30 12.00
N ARG A 278 2.00 -5.06 12.45
CA ARG A 278 2.17 -6.45 12.91
C ARG A 278 2.50 -7.40 11.77
N ALA A 279 1.88 -7.17 10.61
CA ALA A 279 2.03 -7.98 9.41
C ALA A 279 1.75 -7.15 8.15
N ASP A 280 2.03 -7.73 7.00
CA ASP A 280 1.80 -7.11 5.70
C ASP A 280 0.36 -7.32 5.18
N ALA A 281 0.06 -6.74 4.00
CA ALA A 281 -1.26 -6.79 3.38
C ALA A 281 -1.67 -8.22 2.96
N THR A 282 -0.72 -9.14 2.71
CA THR A 282 -1.08 -10.54 2.38
C THR A 282 -1.66 -11.27 3.59
N ILE A 283 -1.13 -11.02 4.80
CA ILE A 283 -1.73 -11.48 6.06
C ILE A 283 -3.07 -10.78 6.29
N GLY A 284 -3.17 -9.48 5.99
CA GLY A 284 -4.45 -8.76 6.05
C GLY A 284 -5.51 -9.36 5.12
N ALA A 285 -5.15 -9.78 3.93
CA ALA A 285 -6.02 -10.48 3.00
C ALA A 285 -6.48 -11.86 3.56
N LEU A 286 -5.60 -12.56 4.29
CA LEU A 286 -5.98 -13.77 5.03
C LEU A 286 -6.93 -13.47 6.20
N HIS A 287 -6.76 -12.35 6.91
CA HIS A 287 -7.74 -11.91 7.93
C HIS A 287 -9.11 -11.61 7.32
N LEU A 288 -9.15 -10.93 6.17
CA LEU A 288 -10.38 -10.68 5.41
C LEU A 288 -11.07 -12.00 5.03
N LEU A 289 -10.30 -12.96 4.52
CA LEU A 289 -10.80 -14.28 4.13
C LEU A 289 -11.36 -15.06 5.32
N ARG A 290 -10.61 -15.11 6.43
CA ARG A 290 -11.04 -15.79 7.66
C ARG A 290 -12.34 -15.21 8.21
N ALA A 291 -12.47 -13.89 8.21
CA ALA A 291 -13.72 -13.24 8.60
C ALA A 291 -14.91 -13.67 7.72
N LYS A 292 -14.70 -13.82 6.40
CA LYS A 292 -15.72 -14.32 5.48
C LYS A 292 -16.07 -15.79 5.72
N LEU A 293 -15.09 -16.60 6.11
CA LEU A 293 -15.28 -18.02 6.47
C LEU A 293 -15.88 -18.23 7.87
N GLY A 294 -16.06 -17.15 8.66
CA GLY A 294 -16.57 -17.24 10.05
C GLY A 294 -15.55 -17.83 11.03
N THR A 295 -14.25 -17.80 10.69
CA THR A 295 -13.17 -18.34 11.54
C THR A 295 -12.50 -17.22 12.33
N PRO A 296 -12.12 -17.45 13.63
CA PRO A 296 -11.40 -16.46 14.43
C PRO A 296 -10.03 -16.11 13.83
N ASN A 297 -9.61 -14.85 14.01
CA ASN A 297 -8.32 -14.33 13.54
C ASN A 297 -7.09 -14.77 14.40
N ASP A 298 -7.27 -15.66 15.36
CA ASP A 298 -6.27 -16.01 16.39
C ASP A 298 -5.21 -17.05 15.94
N ALA A 299 -4.78 -17.05 14.69
CA ALA A 299 -3.56 -17.79 14.34
C ALA A 299 -2.34 -17.03 14.92
N PRO A 300 -1.48 -17.66 15.76
CA PRO A 300 -0.36 -16.98 16.41
C PRO A 300 0.66 -16.53 15.38
N THR A 301 0.93 -15.23 15.34
CA THR A 301 2.09 -14.69 14.64
C THR A 301 3.34 -15.08 15.44
N LYS A 302 4.43 -15.46 14.76
CA LYS A 302 5.72 -15.92 15.37
C LYS A 302 6.35 -14.96 16.41
N ARG A 303 5.75 -13.79 16.68
CA ARG A 303 6.24 -12.81 17.67
C ARG A 303 5.67 -12.98 19.09
N ASP A 304 4.69 -13.84 19.30
CA ASP A 304 4.11 -14.07 20.64
C ASP A 304 4.79 -15.23 21.40
N GLN A 305 5.94 -15.73 20.93
CA GLN A 305 6.69 -16.84 21.55
C GLN A 305 8.13 -16.46 21.95
N THR A 306 8.37 -15.22 22.41
CA THR A 306 9.64 -14.86 23.09
C THR A 306 9.36 -14.18 24.40
#